data_e2f09564cc460f710bd170827c08e1c0
#
_entry.id   e2f09564cc460f710bd170827c08e1c0
#
_cell.length_a   1.000
_cell.length_b   1.000
_cell.length_c   1.000
_cell.angle_alpha   90.00
_cell.angle_beta   90.00
_cell.angle_gamma   90.00
#
_symmetry.space_group_name_H-M   'P 1'
#
loop_
_entity.id
_entity.type
_entity.pdbx_description
1 polymer ?
#
loop_
_entity_poly.entity_id
_entity_poly.type
_entity_poly.pdbx_seq_one_letter_code
_entity_poly.pdbx_strand_id
1 'polypeptide(L)'
;MNKINYILTTLLLGGAVVLNAQTPATVSDMQLADTLSVGYRINVSSQTSSYSVNGVNASAFEKSPHIDISKALYGKVAGLNVYQGAGSSADNVSSLSIHGHAPLVLIDGFPRDITDISSMEIESCYVLKDAAAAALYGMRGANGVILITTKRGTSNGLKVKVDYNFGVNTQFRSPDFADAYTYANTLNTALSGDGLSARYNIRELEAFRTGIYPYDYPNVDWWEETLNKTGFTHNLKMAFSGGGEKFRFYTVVDYYRDRSMLKKNTEDTRYDTTPTDTRLTVRTNLDVNVTKSTYLKLGIAGKLKELRGTRYGRNAIFNDIYGIPSAAFPIRHEKDRKSVV
;
A
#
# COMPACT_ATOMS: atom_id res chain seq x y z
N MET A 1 -9.07 -25.13 0.31
CA MET A 1 -8.31 -24.05 -0.32
C MET A 1 -8.26 -24.10 -1.87
N ASN A 2 -8.55 -25.22 -2.49
CA ASN A 2 -8.43 -25.36 -3.97
C ASN A 2 -9.67 -24.92 -4.79
N LYS A 3 -10.83 -24.69 -4.18
CA LYS A 3 -12.05 -24.33 -4.93
C LYS A 3 -12.17 -22.86 -5.33
N ILE A 4 -11.54 -21.95 -4.61
CA ILE A 4 -11.57 -20.51 -4.94
C ILE A 4 -10.67 -20.19 -6.14
N ASN A 5 -9.57 -20.94 -6.32
CA ASN A 5 -8.67 -20.74 -7.46
C ASN A 5 -9.29 -21.17 -8.80
N TYR A 6 -10.19 -22.16 -8.80
CA TYR A 6 -10.85 -22.63 -10.03
C TYR A 6 -11.94 -21.67 -10.54
N ILE A 7 -12.61 -20.95 -9.64
CA ILE A 7 -13.65 -19.98 -10.03
C ILE A 7 -13.03 -18.73 -10.66
N LEU A 8 -11.84 -18.32 -10.20
CA LEU A 8 -11.14 -17.14 -10.76
C LEU A 8 -10.52 -17.42 -12.14
N THR A 9 -10.08 -18.65 -12.41
CA THR A 9 -9.47 -19.03 -13.70
C THR A 9 -10.47 -19.16 -14.84
N THR A 10 -11.71 -19.51 -14.56
CA THR A 10 -12.76 -19.65 -15.59
C THR A 10 -13.39 -18.31 -15.99
N LEU A 11 -13.31 -17.29 -15.16
CA LEU A 11 -13.83 -15.94 -15.48
C LEU A 11 -12.86 -15.07 -16.32
N LEU A 12 -11.61 -15.49 -16.44
CA LEU A 12 -10.53 -14.73 -17.11
C LEU A 12 -10.40 -14.98 -18.63
N LEU A 13 -11.15 -15.92 -19.19
CA LEU A 13 -10.98 -16.36 -20.60
C LEU A 13 -11.87 -15.66 -21.62
N GLY A 14 -12.65 -14.65 -21.24
CA GLY A 14 -13.62 -14.00 -22.14
C GLY A 14 -13.57 -12.47 -22.26
N GLY A 15 -12.64 -11.78 -21.63
CA GLY A 15 -12.61 -10.31 -21.62
C GLY A 15 -11.36 -9.74 -22.30
N ALA A 16 -11.54 -8.89 -23.30
CA ALA A 16 -10.46 -8.09 -23.87
C ALA A 16 -9.85 -7.21 -22.77
N VAL A 17 -8.59 -7.43 -22.44
CA VAL A 17 -7.81 -6.56 -21.55
C VAL A 17 -7.51 -5.27 -22.29
N VAL A 18 -8.25 -4.19 -22.01
CA VAL A 18 -7.90 -2.87 -22.47
C VAL A 18 -6.80 -2.34 -21.54
N LEU A 19 -5.56 -2.41 -21.97
CA LEU A 19 -4.44 -1.74 -21.34
C LEU A 19 -4.59 -0.23 -21.56
N ASN A 20 -5.27 0.44 -20.63
CA ASN A 20 -5.26 1.90 -20.61
C ASN A 20 -3.93 2.40 -20.01
N ALA A 21 -3.08 2.97 -20.86
CA ALA A 21 -1.97 3.78 -20.39
C ALA A 21 -2.56 4.94 -19.57
N GLN A 22 -2.16 5.06 -18.30
CA GLN A 22 -2.67 6.11 -17.42
C GLN A 22 -2.13 7.47 -17.88
N THR A 23 -3.04 8.32 -18.32
CA THR A 23 -2.73 9.75 -18.47
C THR A 23 -2.61 10.39 -17.08
N PRO A 24 -1.64 11.28 -16.86
CA PRO A 24 -1.56 12.04 -15.61
C PRO A 24 -2.86 12.79 -15.35
N ALA A 25 -3.24 12.93 -14.06
CA ALA A 25 -4.43 13.67 -13.67
C ALA A 25 -4.39 15.09 -14.26
N THR A 26 -5.43 15.45 -14.99
CA THR A 26 -5.54 16.79 -15.58
C THR A 26 -6.08 17.78 -14.54
N VAL A 27 -5.86 19.08 -14.77
CA VAL A 27 -6.36 20.15 -13.88
C VAL A 27 -7.89 20.07 -13.72
N SER A 28 -8.62 19.51 -14.71
CA SER A 28 -10.06 19.27 -14.63
C SER A 28 -10.47 18.28 -13.53
N ASP A 29 -9.57 17.38 -13.12
CA ASP A 29 -9.84 16.43 -12.04
C ASP A 29 -9.83 17.10 -10.65
N MET A 30 -9.28 18.31 -10.56
CA MET A 30 -9.22 19.15 -9.37
C MET A 30 -10.34 20.19 -9.26
N GLN A 31 -11.24 20.27 -10.25
CA GLN A 31 -12.35 21.20 -10.15
C GLN A 31 -13.28 20.80 -9.01
N LEU A 32 -13.37 21.68 -8.00
CA LEU A 32 -14.34 21.55 -6.95
C LEU A 32 -15.75 21.71 -7.56
N ALA A 33 -16.68 20.88 -7.09
CA ALA A 33 -18.09 21.13 -7.36
C ALA A 33 -18.46 22.53 -6.83
N ASP A 34 -19.41 23.21 -7.49
CA ASP A 34 -19.91 24.52 -7.05
C ASP A 34 -20.44 24.50 -5.61
N THR A 35 -20.73 23.32 -5.11
CA THR A 35 -21.23 23.08 -3.76
C THR A 35 -20.28 22.17 -2.99
N LEU A 36 -19.77 22.68 -1.88
CA LEU A 36 -18.87 21.98 -0.96
C LEU A 36 -19.67 21.32 0.16
N SER A 37 -19.49 20.03 0.38
CA SER A 37 -20.05 19.36 1.55
C SER A 37 -19.11 19.50 2.74
N VAL A 38 -19.58 20.11 3.82
CA VAL A 38 -18.86 20.22 5.10
C VAL A 38 -19.31 19.17 6.11
N GLY A 39 -20.12 18.21 5.70
CA GLY A 39 -20.67 17.16 6.54
C GLY A 39 -22.04 17.51 7.12
N TYR A 40 -22.64 16.59 7.89
CA TYR A 40 -23.99 16.74 8.47
C TYR A 40 -25.06 17.22 7.49
N ARG A 41 -24.92 16.93 6.16
CA ARG A 41 -25.76 17.42 5.06
C ARG A 41 -25.73 18.95 4.86
N ILE A 42 -24.73 19.62 5.42
CA ILE A 42 -24.51 21.04 5.18
C ILE A 42 -23.70 21.16 3.90
N ASN A 43 -24.31 21.78 2.90
CA ASN A 43 -23.67 22.11 1.65
C ASN A 43 -23.51 23.63 1.57
N VAL A 44 -22.29 24.07 1.30
CA VAL A 44 -21.95 25.49 1.19
C VAL A 44 -21.48 25.76 -0.23
N SER A 45 -21.94 26.84 -0.84
CA SER A 45 -21.44 27.25 -2.15
C SER A 45 -19.96 27.61 -2.04
N SER A 46 -19.14 27.12 -2.97
CA SER A 46 -17.72 27.43 -3.03
C SER A 46 -17.42 28.91 -3.15
N GLN A 47 -18.31 29.66 -3.81
CA GLN A 47 -18.16 31.11 -4.03
C GLN A 47 -18.52 31.96 -2.80
N THR A 48 -19.40 31.47 -1.94
CA THR A 48 -19.89 32.22 -0.76
C THR A 48 -19.33 31.64 0.56
N SER A 49 -18.53 30.60 0.47
CA SER A 49 -17.95 29.95 1.65
C SER A 49 -16.86 30.79 2.28
N SER A 50 -16.99 31.08 3.58
CA SER A 50 -15.92 31.62 4.40
C SER A 50 -14.93 30.54 4.88
N TYR A 51 -15.17 29.28 4.55
CA TYR A 51 -14.35 28.13 4.96
C TYR A 51 -13.31 27.79 3.90
N SER A 52 -12.10 27.48 4.35
CA SER A 52 -11.05 26.91 3.49
C SER A 52 -11.22 25.41 3.35
N VAL A 53 -11.99 25.00 2.34
CA VAL A 53 -12.23 23.59 2.02
C VAL A 53 -11.59 23.27 0.68
N ASN A 54 -10.78 22.22 0.65
CA ASN A 54 -10.22 21.68 -0.59
C ASN A 54 -10.68 20.24 -0.75
N GLY A 55 -10.88 19.81 -1.98
CA GLY A 55 -11.36 18.46 -2.23
C GLY A 55 -10.99 17.94 -3.62
N VAL A 56 -11.21 16.67 -3.79
CA VAL A 56 -11.05 15.93 -5.05
C VAL A 56 -12.25 15.04 -5.29
N ASN A 57 -12.59 14.88 -6.55
CA ASN A 57 -13.72 14.06 -7.00
C ASN A 57 -13.28 12.60 -7.27
N ALA A 58 -14.26 11.74 -7.55
CA ALA A 58 -14.10 10.34 -7.86
C ALA A 58 -13.03 10.05 -8.93
N SER A 59 -12.96 10.88 -9.99
CA SER A 59 -12.02 10.71 -11.10
C SER A 59 -10.56 10.68 -10.66
N ALA A 60 -10.21 11.46 -9.64
CA ALA A 60 -8.85 11.50 -9.10
C ALA A 60 -8.43 10.18 -8.42
N PHE A 61 -9.39 9.44 -7.87
CA PHE A 61 -9.15 8.14 -7.22
C PHE A 61 -9.22 6.99 -8.21
N GLU A 62 -10.14 7.04 -9.15
CA GLU A 62 -10.33 5.98 -10.16
C GLU A 62 -9.11 5.81 -11.06
N LYS A 63 -8.42 6.91 -11.38
CA LYS A 63 -7.19 6.90 -12.18
C LYS A 63 -5.94 6.48 -11.38
N SER A 64 -6.07 6.33 -10.06
CA SER A 64 -4.92 5.98 -9.21
C SER A 64 -4.73 4.46 -9.15
N PRO A 65 -3.53 3.94 -9.46
CA PRO A 65 -3.22 2.52 -9.35
C PRO A 65 -3.03 2.07 -7.89
N HIS A 66 -2.94 3.03 -6.97
CA HIS A 66 -2.65 2.73 -5.57
C HIS A 66 -3.85 2.09 -4.87
N ILE A 67 -3.58 1.07 -4.08
CA ILE A 67 -4.57 0.47 -3.20
C ILE A 67 -4.82 1.34 -1.97
N ASP A 68 -3.77 2.01 -1.50
CA ASP A 68 -3.85 2.95 -0.38
C ASP A 68 -4.36 4.30 -0.88
N ILE A 69 -5.54 4.67 -0.41
CA ILE A 69 -6.21 5.93 -0.78
C ILE A 69 -5.37 7.14 -0.33
N SER A 70 -4.62 7.02 0.75
CA SER A 70 -3.72 8.08 1.21
C SER A 70 -2.69 8.44 0.14
N LYS A 71 -2.14 7.44 -0.56
CA LYS A 71 -1.20 7.67 -1.68
C LYS A 71 -1.87 8.32 -2.88
N ALA A 72 -3.15 8.00 -3.12
CA ALA A 72 -3.91 8.63 -4.18
C ALA A 72 -4.17 10.12 -3.94
N LEU A 73 -4.10 10.57 -2.68
CA LEU A 73 -4.25 11.98 -2.30
C LEU A 73 -2.95 12.78 -2.37
N TYR A 74 -1.80 12.14 -2.56
CA TYR A 74 -0.50 12.80 -2.62
C TYR A 74 -0.47 13.90 -3.69
N GLY A 75 -0.16 15.13 -3.24
CA GLY A 75 -0.06 16.31 -4.11
C GLY A 75 -1.38 16.80 -4.73
N LYS A 76 -2.54 16.22 -4.38
CA LYS A 76 -3.85 16.59 -4.98
C LYS A 76 -4.67 17.53 -4.12
N VAL A 77 -4.40 17.61 -2.83
CA VAL A 77 -5.18 18.44 -1.90
C VAL A 77 -4.26 19.41 -1.18
N ALA A 78 -4.51 20.70 -1.35
CA ALA A 78 -3.71 21.74 -0.70
C ALA A 78 -3.86 21.71 0.82
N GLY A 79 -2.74 21.69 1.54
CA GLY A 79 -2.69 21.65 3.01
C GLY A 79 -2.77 20.24 3.61
N LEU A 80 -2.90 19.19 2.79
CA LEU A 80 -2.78 17.82 3.20
C LEU A 80 -1.37 17.30 2.86
N ASN A 81 -0.62 16.90 3.87
CA ASN A 81 0.65 16.23 3.70
C ASN A 81 0.46 14.72 3.79
N VAL A 82 1.05 14.00 2.85
CA VAL A 82 1.05 12.54 2.81
C VAL A 82 2.48 12.07 2.96
N TYR A 83 2.78 11.40 4.05
CA TYR A 83 4.09 10.81 4.28
C TYR A 83 4.04 9.32 3.95
N GLN A 84 4.82 8.94 2.97
CA GLN A 84 5.01 7.55 2.63
C GLN A 84 6.23 7.03 3.40
N GLY A 85 6.06 6.00 4.20
CA GLY A 85 7.16 5.28 4.84
C GLY A 85 8.04 4.54 3.83
N ALA A 86 8.80 3.56 4.26
CA ALA A 86 9.66 2.77 3.37
C ALA A 86 8.83 2.07 2.28
N GLY A 87 9.35 2.01 1.09
CA GLY A 87 8.82 1.50 -0.17
C GLY A 87 7.64 0.53 -0.21
N SER A 88 7.41 -0.07 -1.34
CA SER A 88 6.28 -0.93 -1.67
C SER A 88 6.11 -2.10 -0.70
N SER A 89 5.15 -2.05 0.18
CA SER A 89 4.61 -3.20 0.86
C SER A 89 3.33 -2.89 1.62
N ALA A 90 2.63 -3.95 1.89
CA ALA A 90 1.35 -3.99 2.57
C ALA A 90 1.31 -3.31 3.95
N ASP A 91 2.43 -3.30 4.66
CA ASP A 91 2.51 -2.64 5.96
C ASP A 91 2.85 -1.15 5.86
N ASN A 92 3.13 -0.68 4.65
CA ASN A 92 3.48 0.70 4.40
C ASN A 92 2.24 1.55 4.18
N VAL A 93 1.48 1.73 5.23
CA VAL A 93 0.37 2.69 5.26
C VAL A 93 0.96 4.09 5.29
N SER A 94 0.52 4.93 4.35
CA SER A 94 0.93 6.32 4.35
C SER A 94 0.25 7.05 5.50
N SER A 95 1.00 7.88 6.22
CA SER A 95 0.43 8.75 7.24
C SER A 95 -0.04 10.06 6.62
N LEU A 96 -1.21 10.52 7.06
CA LEU A 96 -1.80 11.78 6.66
C LEU A 96 -1.56 12.83 7.75
N SER A 97 -1.23 14.04 7.35
CA SER A 97 -1.03 15.13 8.28
C SER A 97 -1.61 16.44 7.73
N ILE A 98 -2.33 17.16 8.59
CA ILE A 98 -2.79 18.53 8.38
C ILE A 98 -2.15 19.38 9.50
N HIS A 99 -1.45 20.44 9.13
CA HIS A 99 -0.71 21.31 10.08
C HIS A 99 0.23 20.54 11.02
N GLY A 100 0.81 19.43 10.56
CA GLY A 100 1.73 18.62 11.35
C GLY A 100 1.07 17.53 12.21
N HIS A 101 -0.26 17.45 12.27
CA HIS A 101 -1.00 16.51 13.11
C HIS A 101 -1.88 15.56 12.30
N ALA A 102 -2.18 14.38 12.87
CA ALA A 102 -3.07 13.43 12.25
C ALA A 102 -4.52 13.96 12.22
N PRO A 103 -5.18 14.03 11.03
CA PRO A 103 -6.55 14.51 10.91
C PRO A 103 -7.56 13.44 11.32
N LEU A 104 -8.78 13.89 11.63
CA LEU A 104 -9.94 13.00 11.79
C LEU A 104 -10.42 12.56 10.41
N VAL A 105 -10.46 11.25 10.13
CA VAL A 105 -11.02 10.71 8.90
C VAL A 105 -12.46 10.24 9.15
N LEU A 106 -13.37 10.72 8.31
CA LEU A 106 -14.79 10.37 8.36
C LEU A 106 -15.21 9.80 7.00
N ILE A 107 -15.76 8.59 7.02
CA ILE A 107 -16.35 7.93 5.86
C ILE A 107 -17.86 7.89 6.06
N ASP A 108 -18.60 8.58 5.21
CA ASP A 108 -20.06 8.78 5.33
C ASP A 108 -20.50 9.30 6.71
N GLY A 109 -19.66 10.13 7.35
CA GLY A 109 -19.90 10.72 8.67
C GLY A 109 -19.46 9.88 9.87
N PHE A 110 -18.91 8.67 9.65
CA PHE A 110 -18.41 7.81 10.72
C PHE A 110 -16.88 7.80 10.77
N PRO A 111 -16.26 7.94 11.96
CA PRO A 111 -14.82 7.81 12.11
C PRO A 111 -14.35 6.41 11.72
N ARG A 112 -13.47 6.34 10.74
CA ARG A 112 -12.89 5.10 10.23
C ARG A 112 -11.46 5.31 9.75
N ASP A 113 -10.74 4.23 9.56
CA ASP A 113 -9.44 4.28 8.91
C ASP A 113 -9.61 4.47 7.39
N ILE A 114 -8.76 5.31 6.80
CA ILE A 114 -8.77 5.56 5.35
C ILE A 114 -8.39 4.30 4.55
N THR A 115 -7.73 3.35 5.16
CA THR A 115 -7.39 2.05 4.54
C THR A 115 -8.57 1.09 4.42
N ASP A 116 -9.73 1.44 4.99
CA ASP A 116 -10.93 0.59 4.97
C ASP A 116 -11.82 0.83 3.75
N ILE A 117 -11.40 1.68 2.82
CA ILE A 117 -12.18 2.03 1.64
C ILE A 117 -11.41 1.79 0.34
N SER A 118 -12.11 1.35 -0.69
CA SER A 118 -11.56 1.19 -2.04
C SER A 118 -11.70 2.48 -2.85
N SER A 119 -10.77 2.74 -3.78
CA SER A 119 -10.83 3.89 -4.68
C SER A 119 -12.11 3.94 -5.53
N MET A 120 -12.71 2.79 -5.85
CA MET A 120 -13.97 2.72 -6.60
C MET A 120 -15.19 3.15 -5.77
N GLU A 121 -15.10 3.10 -4.45
CA GLU A 121 -16.20 3.47 -3.56
C GLU A 121 -16.33 4.98 -3.38
N ILE A 122 -15.28 5.74 -3.63
CA ILE A 122 -15.22 7.17 -3.33
C ILE A 122 -15.94 7.99 -4.39
N GLU A 123 -16.89 8.80 -3.97
CA GLU A 123 -17.53 9.83 -4.78
C GLU A 123 -16.78 11.16 -4.68
N SER A 124 -16.43 11.56 -3.46
CA SER A 124 -15.67 12.78 -3.19
C SER A 124 -14.89 12.67 -1.88
N CYS A 125 -13.82 13.43 -1.81
CA CYS A 125 -13.01 13.59 -0.59
C CYS A 125 -12.76 15.08 -0.38
N TYR A 126 -13.19 15.61 0.76
CA TYR A 126 -12.99 17.01 1.16
C TYR A 126 -12.08 17.06 2.38
N VAL A 127 -11.20 18.05 2.41
CA VAL A 127 -10.31 18.31 3.52
C VAL A 127 -10.66 19.65 4.15
N LEU A 128 -11.11 19.59 5.40
CA LEU A 128 -11.43 20.73 6.25
C LEU A 128 -10.20 21.04 7.09
N LYS A 129 -9.43 22.03 6.67
CA LYS A 129 -8.20 22.44 7.35
C LYS A 129 -8.36 23.68 8.21
N ASP A 130 -9.48 24.39 8.03
CA ASP A 130 -9.81 25.61 8.74
C ASP A 130 -10.55 25.27 10.05
N ALA A 131 -10.22 25.99 11.13
CA ALA A 131 -10.86 25.83 12.43
C ALA A 131 -12.37 26.04 12.37
N ALA A 132 -12.85 26.98 11.56
CA ALA A 132 -14.28 27.26 11.40
C ALA A 132 -15.02 26.07 10.78
N ALA A 133 -14.46 25.43 9.73
CA ALA A 133 -15.03 24.24 9.11
C ALA A 133 -14.93 23.01 10.01
N ALA A 134 -13.82 22.86 10.75
CA ALA A 134 -13.58 21.75 11.65
C ALA A 134 -14.38 21.84 12.95
N ALA A 135 -14.84 23.03 13.36
CA ALA A 135 -15.61 23.25 14.59
C ALA A 135 -16.87 22.38 14.68
N LEU A 136 -17.49 22.03 13.55
CA LEU A 136 -18.64 21.13 13.48
C LEU A 136 -18.34 19.74 14.10
N TYR A 137 -17.07 19.35 14.20
CA TYR A 137 -16.63 18.04 14.71
C TYR A 137 -16.04 18.12 16.12
N GLY A 138 -16.14 19.31 16.75
CA GLY A 138 -15.68 19.56 18.11
C GLY A 138 -14.18 19.30 18.28
N MET A 139 -13.75 18.93 19.48
CA MET A 139 -12.34 18.70 19.79
C MET A 139 -11.68 17.61 18.93
N ARG A 140 -12.43 16.63 18.44
CA ARG A 140 -11.89 15.58 17.56
C ARG A 140 -11.45 16.11 16.19
N GLY A 141 -12.06 17.22 15.74
CA GLY A 141 -11.71 17.89 14.51
C GLY A 141 -10.59 18.92 14.63
N ALA A 142 -9.99 19.11 15.81
CA ALA A 142 -9.02 20.20 16.07
C ALA A 142 -7.80 20.17 15.12
N ASN A 143 -7.39 18.99 14.67
CA ASN A 143 -6.27 18.80 13.75
C ASN A 143 -6.68 18.79 12.26
N GLY A 144 -7.92 19.18 11.96
CA GLY A 144 -8.49 19.08 10.63
C GLY A 144 -9.27 17.77 10.41
N VAL A 145 -10.11 17.77 9.39
CA VAL A 145 -11.03 16.65 9.09
C VAL A 145 -10.94 16.29 7.61
N ILE A 146 -10.88 15.00 7.33
CA ILE A 146 -11.00 14.45 5.99
C ILE A 146 -12.37 13.79 5.87
N LEU A 147 -13.21 14.34 5.00
CA LEU A 147 -14.56 13.85 4.72
C LEU A 147 -14.55 13.04 3.44
N ILE A 148 -14.87 11.77 3.53
CA ILE A 148 -15.00 10.89 2.38
C ILE A 148 -16.47 10.53 2.24
N THR A 149 -17.04 10.81 1.07
CA THR A 149 -18.38 10.40 0.70
C THR A 149 -18.31 9.22 -0.25
N THR A 150 -19.10 8.19 0.00
CA THR A 150 -19.11 6.99 -0.84
C THR A 150 -20.19 7.08 -1.91
N LYS A 151 -19.92 6.47 -3.06
CA LYS A 151 -20.84 6.36 -4.19
C LYS A 151 -22.11 5.62 -3.79
N ARG A 152 -23.21 6.07 -4.37
CA ARG A 152 -24.53 5.47 -4.21
C ARG A 152 -25.12 5.05 -5.55
N GLY A 153 -26.09 4.15 -5.50
CA GLY A 153 -26.76 3.66 -6.68
C GLY A 153 -27.53 4.74 -7.43
N THR A 154 -27.62 4.58 -8.74
CA THR A 154 -28.43 5.42 -9.64
C THR A 154 -29.63 4.63 -10.13
N SER A 155 -30.71 5.33 -10.55
CA SER A 155 -31.93 4.70 -11.08
C SER A 155 -31.82 4.21 -12.54
N ASN A 156 -30.64 4.28 -13.15
CA ASN A 156 -30.43 4.09 -14.60
C ASN A 156 -30.04 2.65 -14.98
N GLY A 157 -30.75 1.64 -14.47
CA GLY A 157 -30.49 0.25 -14.80
C GLY A 157 -29.20 -0.29 -14.17
N LEU A 158 -28.83 -1.54 -14.48
CA LEU A 158 -27.63 -2.19 -13.98
C LEU A 158 -26.40 -1.72 -14.76
N LYS A 159 -25.41 -1.20 -14.04
CA LYS A 159 -24.09 -0.87 -14.57
C LYS A 159 -23.04 -1.72 -13.84
N VAL A 160 -22.15 -2.31 -14.61
CA VAL A 160 -21.02 -3.10 -14.09
C VAL A 160 -19.73 -2.43 -14.56
N LYS A 161 -18.83 -2.16 -13.61
CA LYS A 161 -17.49 -1.65 -13.89
C LYS A 161 -16.48 -2.64 -13.31
N VAL A 162 -15.53 -3.06 -14.14
CA VAL A 162 -14.44 -3.96 -13.74
C VAL A 162 -13.12 -3.25 -14.03
N ASP A 163 -12.24 -3.25 -13.06
CA ASP A 163 -10.90 -2.70 -13.14
C ASP A 163 -9.91 -3.73 -12.64
N TYR A 164 -8.93 -4.06 -13.46
CA TYR A 164 -7.86 -4.98 -13.08
C TYR A 164 -6.50 -4.33 -13.30
N ASN A 165 -5.75 -4.22 -12.22
CA ASN A 165 -4.41 -3.67 -12.23
C ASN A 165 -3.39 -4.77 -11.88
N PHE A 166 -2.43 -4.96 -12.78
CA PHE A 166 -1.27 -5.79 -12.57
C PHE A 166 -0.04 -4.90 -12.42
N GLY A 167 0.69 -5.05 -11.33
CA GLY A 167 1.90 -4.30 -11.05
C GLY A 167 3.11 -5.21 -10.95
N VAL A 168 4.22 -4.77 -11.54
CA VAL A 168 5.54 -5.37 -11.34
C VAL A 168 6.37 -4.40 -10.50
N ASN A 169 6.71 -4.83 -9.30
CA ASN A 169 7.57 -4.07 -8.40
C ASN A 169 9.03 -4.46 -8.68
N THR A 170 9.87 -3.49 -8.99
CA THR A 170 11.29 -3.72 -9.22
C THR A 170 12.12 -2.85 -8.27
N GLN A 171 13.33 -3.28 -7.99
CA GLN A 171 14.27 -2.47 -7.24
C GLN A 171 14.74 -1.30 -8.12
N PHE A 172 14.54 -0.08 -7.66
CA PHE A 172 15.04 1.11 -8.37
C PHE A 172 16.55 1.26 -8.21
N ARG A 173 17.06 0.92 -7.01
CA ARG A 173 18.49 0.99 -6.69
C ARG A 173 18.82 -0.05 -5.63
N SER A 174 19.84 -0.85 -5.87
CA SER A 174 20.47 -1.71 -4.87
C SER A 174 21.65 -0.99 -4.23
N PRO A 175 21.92 -1.18 -2.95
CA PRO A 175 23.19 -0.79 -2.35
C PRO A 175 24.32 -1.58 -3.00
N ASP A 176 25.48 -0.93 -3.10
CA ASP A 176 26.71 -1.58 -3.52
C ASP A 176 27.50 -1.93 -2.23
N PHE A 177 27.43 -3.21 -1.84
CA PHE A 177 28.10 -3.68 -0.64
C PHE A 177 29.56 -4.07 -0.94
N ALA A 178 30.43 -3.82 0.01
CA ALA A 178 31.80 -4.30 -0.07
C ALA A 178 31.82 -5.85 -0.03
N ASP A 179 32.58 -6.44 -0.94
CA ASP A 179 32.88 -7.87 -0.89
C ASP A 179 33.74 -8.23 0.34
N ALA A 180 33.86 -9.52 0.62
CA ALA A 180 34.55 -10.01 1.81
C ALA A 180 36.03 -9.58 1.86
N TYR A 181 36.73 -9.56 0.72
CA TYR A 181 38.11 -9.11 0.64
C TYR A 181 38.23 -7.61 0.95
N THR A 182 37.41 -6.79 0.30
CA THR A 182 37.39 -5.33 0.50
C THR A 182 37.05 -5.00 1.95
N TYR A 183 36.05 -5.68 2.54
CA TYR A 183 35.70 -5.52 3.95
C TYR A 183 36.86 -5.86 4.87
N ALA A 184 37.47 -7.05 4.70
CA ALA A 184 38.54 -7.53 5.56
C ALA A 184 39.80 -6.67 5.48
N ASN A 185 40.16 -6.23 4.26
CA ASN A 185 41.30 -5.35 4.04
C ASN A 185 41.06 -3.94 4.61
N THR A 186 39.87 -3.39 4.44
CA THR A 186 39.51 -2.07 5.01
C THR A 186 39.50 -2.10 6.53
N LEU A 187 38.98 -3.19 7.13
CA LEU A 187 39.00 -3.37 8.58
C LEU A 187 40.43 -3.44 9.12
N ASN A 188 41.30 -4.20 8.46
CA ASN A 188 42.72 -4.25 8.84
C ASN A 188 43.41 -2.88 8.75
N THR A 189 43.09 -2.11 7.71
CA THR A 189 43.64 -0.77 7.54
C THR A 189 43.15 0.18 8.65
N ALA A 190 41.87 0.10 9.01
CA ALA A 190 41.32 0.89 10.12
C ALA A 190 41.96 0.52 11.47
N LEU A 191 42.09 -0.78 11.76
CA LEU A 191 42.75 -1.26 13.00
C LEU A 191 44.22 -0.80 13.06
N SER A 192 44.94 -0.87 11.94
CA SER A 192 46.32 -0.36 11.86
C SER A 192 46.39 1.15 12.12
N GLY A 193 45.40 1.93 11.64
CA GLY A 193 45.32 3.35 11.91
C GLY A 193 45.10 3.66 13.40
N ASP A 194 44.39 2.80 14.10
CA ASP A 194 44.17 2.88 15.56
C ASP A 194 45.30 2.27 16.38
N GLY A 195 46.39 1.80 15.76
CA GLY A 195 47.50 1.17 16.43
C GLY A 195 47.21 -0.25 16.95
N LEU A 196 46.14 -0.88 16.43
CA LEU A 196 45.72 -2.23 16.79
C LEU A 196 46.26 -3.25 15.79
N SER A 197 46.35 -4.53 16.25
CA SER A 197 46.77 -5.62 15.39
C SER A 197 45.72 -5.92 14.31
N ALA A 198 46.19 -6.30 13.13
CA ALA A 198 45.30 -6.75 12.03
C ALA A 198 44.48 -7.96 12.49
N ARG A 199 43.18 -7.95 12.16
CA ARG A 199 42.26 -9.06 12.46
C ARG A 199 42.46 -10.23 11.51
N TYR A 200 42.66 -9.96 10.24
CA TYR A 200 42.83 -10.96 9.19
C TYR A 200 44.29 -11.03 8.76
N ASN A 201 44.87 -12.22 8.71
CA ASN A 201 46.21 -12.41 8.21
C ASN A 201 46.25 -12.45 6.67
N ILE A 202 47.45 -12.43 6.08
CA ILE A 202 47.66 -12.41 4.63
C ILE A 202 47.04 -13.63 3.94
N ARG A 203 47.06 -14.80 4.55
CA ARG A 203 46.48 -16.04 3.98
C ARG A 203 44.93 -15.96 3.96
N GLU A 204 44.33 -15.42 5.00
CA GLU A 204 42.90 -15.20 5.08
C GLU A 204 42.42 -14.17 4.06
N LEU A 205 43.14 -13.07 3.90
CA LEU A 205 42.87 -12.08 2.85
C LEU A 205 42.93 -12.68 1.44
N GLU A 206 43.96 -13.54 1.20
CA GLU A 206 44.09 -14.23 -0.07
C GLU A 206 42.96 -15.26 -0.28
N ALA A 207 42.54 -15.96 0.77
CA ALA A 207 41.41 -16.88 0.70
C ALA A 207 40.10 -16.16 0.35
N PHE A 208 39.81 -14.98 0.94
CA PHE A 208 38.68 -14.15 0.55
C PHE A 208 38.77 -13.64 -0.91
N ARG A 209 39.99 -13.28 -1.34
CA ARG A 209 40.19 -12.78 -2.70
C ARG A 209 40.01 -13.86 -3.76
N THR A 210 40.48 -15.09 -3.48
CA THR A 210 40.46 -16.22 -4.42
C THR A 210 39.18 -17.03 -4.37
N GLY A 211 38.43 -16.99 -3.23
CA GLY A 211 37.21 -17.76 -3.01
C GLY A 211 37.42 -19.27 -2.96
N ILE A 212 38.66 -19.75 -2.71
CA ILE A 212 39.01 -21.19 -2.73
C ILE A 212 38.30 -21.97 -1.61
N TYR A 213 38.06 -21.35 -0.46
CA TYR A 213 37.44 -21.97 0.71
C TYR A 213 36.13 -21.23 1.07
N PRO A 214 35.04 -21.39 0.29
CA PRO A 214 33.82 -20.56 0.43
C PRO A 214 33.05 -20.82 1.72
N TYR A 215 33.31 -21.94 2.42
CA TYR A 215 32.67 -22.25 3.70
C TYR A 215 33.40 -21.64 4.88
N ASP A 216 34.74 -21.60 4.82
CA ASP A 216 35.59 -21.05 5.88
C ASP A 216 35.81 -19.54 5.71
N TYR A 217 35.88 -19.08 4.45
CA TYR A 217 36.08 -17.69 4.06
C TYR A 217 34.97 -17.27 3.11
N PRO A 218 33.74 -17.06 3.61
CA PRO A 218 32.59 -16.77 2.80
C PRO A 218 32.64 -15.36 2.19
N ASN A 219 32.00 -15.21 1.04
CA ASN A 219 31.73 -13.93 0.41
C ASN A 219 30.27 -13.90 -0.03
N VAL A 220 29.40 -13.44 0.87
CA VAL A 220 27.96 -13.48 0.68
C VAL A 220 27.41 -12.09 0.40
N ASP A 221 26.71 -11.95 -0.70
CA ASP A 221 25.85 -10.80 -0.95
C ASP A 221 24.48 -11.02 -0.31
N TRP A 222 24.31 -10.52 0.90
CA TRP A 222 23.07 -10.67 1.67
C TRP A 222 21.86 -10.03 0.99
N TRP A 223 22.09 -8.99 0.21
CA TRP A 223 21.03 -8.36 -0.57
C TRP A 223 20.52 -9.27 -1.67
N GLU A 224 21.42 -9.82 -2.47
CA GLU A 224 21.06 -10.74 -3.55
C GLU A 224 20.51 -12.06 -3.02
N GLU A 225 21.01 -12.56 -1.89
CA GLU A 225 20.50 -13.77 -1.26
C GLU A 225 19.11 -13.62 -0.65
N THR A 226 18.78 -12.45 -0.14
CA THR A 226 17.51 -12.24 0.57
C THR A 226 16.39 -11.73 -0.34
N LEU A 227 16.72 -11.01 -1.44
CA LEU A 227 15.74 -10.32 -2.26
C LEU A 227 15.65 -10.89 -3.67
N ASN A 228 14.42 -11.02 -4.16
CA ASN A 228 14.12 -11.20 -5.57
C ASN A 228 14.23 -9.86 -6.31
N LYS A 229 14.59 -9.90 -7.58
CA LYS A 229 14.67 -8.70 -8.43
C LYS A 229 13.29 -8.09 -8.70
N THR A 230 12.23 -8.91 -8.62
CA THR A 230 10.85 -8.50 -8.93
C THR A 230 9.86 -9.03 -7.92
N GLY A 231 8.84 -8.24 -7.63
CA GLY A 231 7.62 -8.61 -6.92
C GLY A 231 6.40 -8.36 -7.81
N PHE A 232 5.26 -8.94 -7.46
CA PHE A 232 4.04 -8.84 -8.26
C PHE A 232 2.85 -8.44 -7.41
N THR A 233 2.05 -7.55 -7.96
CA THR A 233 0.83 -7.04 -7.34
C THR A 233 -0.35 -7.27 -8.26
N HIS A 234 -1.43 -7.78 -7.73
CA HIS A 234 -2.70 -7.97 -8.44
C HIS A 234 -3.80 -7.22 -7.69
N ASN A 235 -4.57 -6.41 -8.39
CA ASN A 235 -5.72 -5.73 -7.83
C ASN A 235 -6.90 -5.84 -8.80
N LEU A 236 -7.95 -6.54 -8.39
CA LEU A 236 -9.20 -6.69 -9.12
C LEU A 236 -10.30 -5.95 -8.37
N LYS A 237 -10.88 -4.94 -8.99
CA LYS A 237 -11.98 -4.16 -8.45
C LYS A 237 -13.21 -4.34 -9.35
N MET A 238 -14.33 -4.61 -8.74
CA MET A 238 -15.62 -4.74 -9.43
C MET A 238 -16.64 -3.86 -8.74
N ALA A 239 -17.34 -3.04 -9.51
CA ALA A 239 -18.43 -2.22 -9.01
C ALA A 239 -19.72 -2.55 -9.77
N PHE A 240 -20.78 -2.76 -9.02
CA PHE A 240 -22.14 -3.03 -9.50
C PHE A 240 -23.03 -1.91 -8.99
N SER A 241 -23.72 -1.23 -9.88
CA SER A 241 -24.66 -0.19 -9.49
C SER A 241 -25.93 -0.32 -10.29
N GLY A 242 -27.05 -0.01 -9.66
CA GLY A 242 -28.34 -0.06 -10.33
C GLY A 242 -29.48 0.25 -9.38
N GLY A 243 -30.67 0.10 -9.91
CA GLY A 243 -31.89 0.29 -9.14
C GLY A 243 -33.00 0.94 -9.95
N GLY A 244 -34.03 1.31 -9.25
CA GLY A 244 -35.20 1.97 -9.76
C GLY A 244 -35.70 3.04 -8.78
N GLU A 245 -36.97 3.40 -8.89
CA GLU A 245 -37.58 4.41 -8.01
C GLU A 245 -37.65 4.00 -6.55
N LYS A 246 -37.86 2.68 -6.28
CA LYS A 246 -38.06 2.17 -4.93
C LYS A 246 -36.74 1.84 -4.21
N PHE A 247 -35.75 1.34 -4.94
CA PHE A 247 -34.45 1.04 -4.36
C PHE A 247 -33.31 1.31 -5.33
N ARG A 248 -32.15 1.66 -4.80
CA ARG A 248 -30.91 1.86 -5.54
C ARG A 248 -29.78 1.24 -4.75
N PHE A 249 -28.85 0.64 -5.45
CA PHE A 249 -27.69 0.01 -4.81
C PHE A 249 -26.38 0.33 -5.53
N TYR A 250 -25.31 0.33 -4.75
CA TYR A 250 -23.94 0.42 -5.23
C TYR A 250 -23.11 -0.59 -4.43
N THR A 251 -22.59 -1.59 -5.09
CA THR A 251 -21.80 -2.66 -4.47
C THR A 251 -20.40 -2.69 -5.09
N VAL A 252 -19.37 -2.70 -4.26
CA VAL A 252 -17.98 -2.84 -4.68
C VAL A 252 -17.38 -4.08 -4.05
N VAL A 253 -16.64 -4.82 -4.85
CA VAL A 253 -15.79 -5.93 -4.43
C VAL A 253 -14.37 -5.60 -4.88
N ASP A 254 -13.43 -5.52 -3.95
CA ASP A 254 -12.02 -5.20 -4.19
C ASP A 254 -11.16 -6.33 -3.65
N TYR A 255 -10.49 -7.05 -4.56
CA TYR A 255 -9.55 -8.10 -4.22
C TYR A 255 -8.14 -7.64 -4.56
N TYR A 256 -7.27 -7.63 -3.57
CA TYR A 256 -5.87 -7.27 -3.69
C TYR A 256 -4.97 -8.39 -3.20
N ARG A 257 -3.88 -8.61 -3.92
CA ARG A 257 -2.82 -9.50 -3.52
C ARG A 257 -1.48 -8.91 -3.91
N ASP A 258 -0.61 -8.74 -2.91
CA ASP A 258 0.77 -8.32 -3.08
C ASP A 258 1.72 -9.44 -2.62
N ARG A 259 2.75 -9.69 -3.40
CA ARG A 259 3.82 -10.60 -3.05
C ARG A 259 5.11 -9.82 -2.90
N SER A 260 5.68 -9.89 -1.71
CA SER A 260 6.93 -9.22 -1.39
C SER A 260 8.07 -9.68 -2.29
N MET A 261 9.09 -8.83 -2.40
CA MET A 261 10.34 -9.16 -3.07
C MET A 261 11.28 -10.03 -2.21
N LEU A 262 10.97 -10.29 -0.94
CA LEU A 262 11.75 -11.22 -0.12
C LEU A 262 11.69 -12.63 -0.72
N LYS A 263 12.86 -13.27 -0.82
CA LYS A 263 12.96 -14.64 -1.33
C LYS A 263 12.24 -15.62 -0.41
N LYS A 264 11.70 -16.66 -1.01
CA LYS A 264 11.16 -17.79 -0.28
C LYS A 264 12.31 -18.62 0.29
N ASN A 265 12.19 -19.05 1.55
CA ASN A 265 13.05 -20.09 2.06
C ASN A 265 12.79 -21.40 1.28
N THR A 266 13.82 -21.93 0.65
CA THR A 266 13.75 -23.16 -0.16
C THR A 266 14.07 -24.40 0.63
N GLU A 267 14.65 -24.27 1.83
CA GLU A 267 15.10 -25.38 2.67
C GLU A 267 13.92 -26.10 3.34
N ASP A 268 12.92 -25.35 3.80
CA ASP A 268 11.71 -25.92 4.37
C ASP A 268 10.49 -25.65 3.47
N THR A 269 10.09 -26.68 2.76
CA THR A 269 8.95 -26.62 1.82
C THR A 269 7.60 -26.80 2.50
N ARG A 270 7.56 -27.09 3.80
CA ARG A 270 6.31 -27.32 4.54
C ARG A 270 5.45 -26.07 4.65
N TYR A 271 6.07 -24.87 4.59
CA TYR A 271 5.35 -23.59 4.61
C TYR A 271 6.00 -22.57 3.68
N ASP A 272 5.16 -21.68 3.16
CA ASP A 272 5.62 -20.57 2.34
C ASP A 272 5.98 -19.37 3.25
N THR A 273 7.25 -19.03 3.28
CA THR A 273 7.79 -17.92 4.09
C THR A 273 7.74 -16.58 3.36
N THR A 274 7.35 -16.55 2.08
CA THR A 274 7.26 -15.32 1.31
C THR A 274 6.19 -14.40 1.92
N PRO A 275 6.55 -13.19 2.33
CA PRO A 275 5.57 -12.23 2.82
C PRO A 275 4.53 -11.92 1.74
N THR A 276 3.26 -12.05 2.10
CA THR A 276 2.14 -11.73 1.20
C THR A 276 1.09 -10.92 1.95
N ASP A 277 0.47 -9.95 1.27
CA ASP A 277 -0.72 -9.27 1.73
C ASP A 277 -1.89 -9.62 0.79
N THR A 278 -2.91 -10.21 1.35
CA THR A 278 -4.13 -10.51 0.61
C THR A 278 -5.30 -9.80 1.31
N ARG A 279 -6.06 -9.03 0.54
CA ARG A 279 -7.22 -8.28 1.06
C ARG A 279 -8.43 -8.55 0.18
N LEU A 280 -9.56 -8.72 0.82
CA LEU A 280 -10.86 -8.72 0.18
C LEU A 280 -11.73 -7.70 0.91
N THR A 281 -12.15 -6.68 0.20
CA THR A 281 -13.06 -5.66 0.71
C THR A 281 -14.36 -5.72 -0.06
N VAL A 282 -15.48 -5.75 0.65
CA VAL A 282 -16.81 -5.72 0.07
C VAL A 282 -17.60 -4.62 0.76
N ARG A 283 -18.20 -3.74 -0.03
CA ARG A 283 -19.12 -2.72 0.47
C ARG A 283 -20.36 -2.70 -0.40
N THR A 284 -21.50 -2.54 0.26
CA THR A 284 -22.80 -2.32 -0.39
C THR A 284 -23.48 -1.14 0.25
N ASN A 285 -23.83 -0.15 -0.56
CA ASN A 285 -24.68 0.96 -0.19
C ASN A 285 -26.07 0.72 -0.82
N LEU A 286 -27.09 0.71 0.00
CA LEU A 286 -28.47 0.50 -0.40
C LEU A 286 -29.34 1.68 0.06
N ASP A 287 -30.02 2.29 -0.89
CA ASP A 287 -31.02 3.36 -0.65
C ASP A 287 -32.39 2.80 -0.99
N VAL A 288 -33.30 2.82 -0.02
CA VAL A 288 -34.67 2.31 -0.18
C VAL A 288 -35.69 3.40 0.15
N ASN A 289 -36.55 3.70 -0.81
CA ASN A 289 -37.69 4.57 -0.61
C ASN A 289 -38.87 3.71 -0.05
N VAL A 290 -39.04 3.72 1.26
CA VAL A 290 -40.09 2.92 1.93
C VAL A 290 -41.48 3.52 1.66
N THR A 291 -41.60 4.84 1.79
CA THR A 291 -42.79 5.62 1.44
C THR A 291 -42.38 6.91 0.70
N LYS A 292 -43.35 7.72 0.28
CA LYS A 292 -43.04 9.02 -0.32
C LYS A 292 -42.28 9.99 0.61
N SER A 293 -42.42 9.80 1.93
CA SER A 293 -41.78 10.64 2.97
C SER A 293 -40.66 9.93 3.76
N THR A 294 -40.54 8.60 3.61
CA THR A 294 -39.60 7.80 4.39
C THR A 294 -38.64 7.10 3.47
N TYR A 295 -37.36 7.35 3.67
CA TYR A 295 -36.30 6.63 2.98
C TYR A 295 -35.31 6.04 3.98
N LEU A 296 -34.74 4.90 3.61
CA LEU A 296 -33.73 4.17 4.41
C LEU A 296 -32.41 4.14 3.63
N LYS A 297 -31.33 4.52 4.29
CA LYS A 297 -29.96 4.40 3.79
C LYS A 297 -29.22 3.36 4.60
N LEU A 298 -28.79 2.30 3.94
CA LEU A 298 -27.97 1.25 4.54
C LEU A 298 -26.58 1.25 3.89
N GLY A 299 -25.57 1.12 4.72
CA GLY A 299 -24.19 0.91 4.28
C GLY A 299 -23.61 -0.29 5.02
N ILE A 300 -23.28 -1.34 4.28
CA ILE A 300 -22.68 -2.55 4.83
C ILE A 300 -21.28 -2.66 4.23
N ALA A 301 -20.27 -2.85 5.09
CA ALA A 301 -18.89 -3.04 4.65
C ALA A 301 -18.23 -4.16 5.42
N GLY A 302 -17.46 -4.98 4.73
CA GLY A 302 -16.63 -6.03 5.30
C GLY A 302 -15.24 -6.02 4.68
N LYS A 303 -14.22 -6.30 5.48
CA LYS A 303 -12.82 -6.39 5.04
C LYS A 303 -12.18 -7.63 5.66
N LEU A 304 -11.63 -8.48 4.81
CA LEU A 304 -10.78 -9.58 5.22
C LEU A 304 -9.35 -9.23 4.80
N LYS A 305 -8.43 -9.24 5.74
CA LYS A 305 -7.00 -9.03 5.49
C LYS A 305 -6.24 -10.22 6.03
N GLU A 306 -5.50 -10.90 5.16
CA GLU A 306 -4.53 -11.92 5.51
C GLU A 306 -3.14 -11.36 5.22
N LEU A 307 -2.39 -11.09 6.28
CA LEU A 307 -1.02 -10.64 6.21
C LEU A 307 -0.11 -11.78 6.66
N ARG A 308 0.68 -12.31 5.75
CA ARG A 308 1.79 -13.21 6.07
C ARG A 308 3.06 -12.38 6.06
N GLY A 309 3.80 -12.44 7.13
CA GLY A 309 5.01 -11.66 7.31
C GLY A 309 6.11 -12.48 7.98
N THR A 310 7.28 -11.90 8.08
CA THR A 310 8.40 -12.45 8.83
C THR A 310 8.20 -12.22 10.32
N ARG A 311 8.64 -13.16 11.15
CA ARG A 311 8.48 -13.11 12.61
C ARG A 311 9.03 -11.81 13.24
N TYR A 312 10.16 -11.35 12.75
CA TYR A 312 10.87 -10.19 13.30
C TYR A 312 10.53 -8.89 12.58
N GLY A 313 9.59 -8.94 11.65
CA GLY A 313 9.25 -7.80 10.81
C GLY A 313 10.31 -7.50 9.75
N ARG A 314 9.95 -6.67 8.81
CA ARG A 314 10.77 -6.37 7.64
C ARG A 314 11.97 -5.51 7.96
N ASN A 315 11.78 -4.52 8.83
CA ASN A 315 12.86 -3.60 9.22
C ASN A 315 14.02 -4.34 9.87
N ALA A 316 13.76 -5.41 10.64
CA ALA A 316 14.80 -6.23 11.23
C ALA A 316 15.63 -6.93 10.14
N ILE A 317 14.99 -7.53 9.13
CA ILE A 317 15.70 -8.17 8.01
C ILE A 317 16.59 -7.17 7.26
N PHE A 318 16.08 -5.97 6.96
CA PHE A 318 16.90 -4.96 6.30
C PHE A 318 18.04 -4.47 7.18
N ASN A 319 17.81 -4.28 8.48
CA ASN A 319 18.89 -3.93 9.41
C ASN A 319 19.98 -5.01 9.43
N ASP A 320 19.60 -6.28 9.39
CA ASP A 320 20.55 -7.40 9.34
C ASP A 320 21.32 -7.41 8.01
N ILE A 321 20.63 -7.22 6.86
CA ILE A 321 21.28 -7.11 5.54
C ILE A 321 22.32 -5.98 5.51
N TYR A 322 22.01 -4.83 6.13
CA TYR A 322 22.95 -3.70 6.20
C TYR A 322 24.04 -3.87 7.26
N GLY A 323 23.78 -4.62 8.31
CA GLY A 323 24.69 -4.77 9.45
C GLY A 323 25.64 -5.96 9.36
N ILE A 324 25.28 -6.99 8.59
CA ILE A 324 26.08 -8.22 8.50
C ILE A 324 27.10 -8.10 7.37
N PRO A 325 28.41 -8.17 7.66
CA PRO A 325 29.42 -8.15 6.60
C PRO A 325 29.35 -9.38 5.70
N SER A 326 29.77 -9.23 4.45
CA SER A 326 29.86 -10.33 3.48
C SER A 326 30.78 -11.47 3.91
N ALA A 327 31.75 -11.18 4.78
CA ALA A 327 32.72 -12.13 5.34
C ALA A 327 32.25 -12.82 6.64
N ALA A 328 31.01 -12.56 7.13
CA ALA A 328 30.62 -12.98 8.49
C ALA A 328 30.43 -14.48 8.63
N PHE A 329 29.63 -15.10 7.77
CA PHE A 329 29.35 -16.53 7.78
C PHE A 329 28.84 -17.01 6.43
N PRO A 330 28.95 -18.31 6.10
CA PRO A 330 28.41 -18.86 4.86
C PRO A 330 26.90 -19.07 4.95
N ILE A 331 26.22 -19.07 3.81
CA ILE A 331 24.77 -19.37 3.70
C ILE A 331 24.48 -20.80 4.17
N ARG A 332 25.40 -21.73 3.90
CA ARG A 332 25.27 -23.15 4.24
C ARG A 332 26.57 -23.66 4.87
N HIS A 333 26.44 -24.56 5.82
CA HIS A 333 27.58 -25.24 6.39
C HIS A 333 27.89 -26.50 5.58
N GLU A 334 29.16 -26.77 5.33
CA GLU A 334 29.60 -27.91 4.51
C GLU A 334 29.10 -29.28 5.04
N LYS A 335 29.16 -29.48 6.36
CA LYS A 335 28.81 -30.77 6.99
C LYS A 335 27.29 -31.03 7.03
N ASP A 336 26.51 -30.03 7.22
CA ASP A 336 25.06 -30.21 7.46
C ASP A 336 24.18 -30.04 6.21
N ARG A 337 24.73 -29.48 5.14
CA ARG A 337 23.98 -29.08 3.94
C ARG A 337 22.72 -28.28 4.24
N LYS A 338 22.62 -27.72 5.44
CA LYS A 338 21.50 -26.92 5.92
C LYS A 338 21.86 -25.45 5.88
N SER A 339 20.84 -24.60 5.65
CA SER A 339 21.06 -23.17 5.71
C SER A 339 21.36 -22.74 7.14
N VAL A 340 22.28 -21.82 7.29
CA VAL A 340 22.66 -21.22 8.58
C VAL A 340 21.76 -20.02 8.91
N VAL A 341 20.96 -19.57 7.93
CA VAL A 341 20.06 -18.43 8.04
C VAL A 341 18.60 -18.86 8.19
#